data_8553e0811d55977d073c1d6e2d093fbc
#
_entry.id   8553e0811d55977d073c1d6e2d093fbc
#
_cell.length_a   1.000
_cell.length_b   1.000
_cell.length_c   1.000
_cell.angle_alpha   90.00
_cell.angle_beta   90.00
_cell.angle_gamma   90.00
#
_symmetry.space_group_name_H-M   'P 1'
#
loop_
_entity.id
_entity.type
_entity.pdbx_description
1 polymer ?
#
loop_
_entity_poly.entity_id
_entity_poly.type
_entity_poly.pdbx_seq_one_letter_code
_entity_poly.pdbx_strand_id
1 'polypeptide(L)'
;MMNQALIAGAIGFALVYHATSLAQQVPRKPRIEDTIKANVYADNSFKLYVNGELVAVDSIAFVPHNVVSVDVLPAYPMTIAVMGIDNADPKTGMEYANTNIGDGGIILKLGDGTVTNATWKAKKFSWGPVDGDTKNPRVENILLPEDWFAIDFDDSKWPSAKEYTEEVVGPKEPFIEHDFTGAKFIWSDDIKVDNLVLFRTVVKSPPDGKDRPDFRGLTDVVPERSDRGGGRRGGNRGQRGSNRSN
;
A
#
# COMPACT_ATOMS: atom_id res chain seq x y z
N MET A 1 77.07 2.90 -42.06
CA MET A 1 76.28 3.80 -41.22
C MET A 1 74.92 3.83 -41.83
N MET A 2 73.96 3.04 -41.23
CA MET A 2 72.59 2.94 -41.73
C MET A 2 71.68 3.61 -40.70
N ASN A 3 70.99 4.68 -41.16
CA ASN A 3 69.94 5.34 -40.36
C ASN A 3 68.63 4.48 -40.39
N GLN A 4 68.18 4.05 -39.25
CA GLN A 4 66.83 3.50 -39.10
C GLN A 4 65.89 4.63 -38.63
N ALA A 5 64.89 4.90 -39.47
CA ALA A 5 63.75 5.79 -39.07
C ALA A 5 62.65 5.00 -38.35
N LEU A 6 62.34 5.37 -37.11
CA LEU A 6 61.21 4.85 -36.38
C LEU A 6 59.93 5.56 -36.83
N ILE A 7 58.96 4.80 -37.34
CA ILE A 7 57.61 5.27 -37.65
C ILE A 7 56.76 4.95 -36.39
N ALA A 8 56.33 5.99 -35.66
CA ALA A 8 55.35 5.88 -34.56
C ALA A 8 53.94 5.94 -35.14
N GLY A 9 53.29 4.80 -35.16
CA GLY A 9 51.86 4.75 -35.51
C GLY A 9 50.95 5.14 -34.30
N ALA A 10 50.23 6.25 -34.42
CA ALA A 10 49.22 6.67 -33.46
C ALA A 10 47.93 5.89 -33.75
N ILE A 11 47.54 5.00 -32.82
CA ILE A 11 46.23 4.32 -32.83
C ILE A 11 45.23 5.26 -32.13
N GLY A 12 44.42 5.94 -32.93
CA GLY A 12 43.27 6.73 -32.39
C GLY A 12 42.13 5.84 -31.98
N PHE A 13 41.89 5.73 -30.69
CA PHE A 13 40.65 5.14 -30.16
C PHE A 13 39.51 6.14 -30.33
N ALA A 14 38.60 5.89 -31.29
CA ALA A 14 37.33 6.61 -31.38
C ALA A 14 36.35 6.08 -30.30
N LEU A 15 36.14 6.85 -29.24
CA LEU A 15 35.08 6.62 -28.27
C LEU A 15 33.72 6.95 -28.92
N VAL A 16 33.02 5.91 -29.34
CA VAL A 16 31.61 6.04 -29.78
C VAL A 16 30.73 6.21 -28.54
N TYR A 17 30.37 7.45 -28.23
CA TYR A 17 29.34 7.76 -27.23
C TYR A 17 27.99 7.33 -27.83
N HIS A 18 27.46 6.22 -27.37
CA HIS A 18 26.06 5.90 -27.57
C HIS A 18 25.24 6.82 -26.64
N ALA A 19 24.78 7.91 -27.19
CA ALA A 19 23.73 8.70 -26.54
C ALA A 19 22.45 7.87 -26.59
N THR A 20 22.15 7.14 -25.51
CA THR A 20 20.83 6.61 -25.30
C THR A 20 19.89 7.80 -25.16
N SER A 21 19.15 8.10 -26.22
CA SER A 21 18.03 9.04 -26.18
C SER A 21 17.02 8.47 -25.16
N LEU A 22 16.99 9.02 -23.96
CA LEU A 22 15.87 8.87 -23.07
C LEU A 22 14.69 9.58 -23.77
N ALA A 23 13.92 8.81 -24.51
CA ALA A 23 12.65 9.29 -25.04
C ALA A 23 11.85 9.81 -23.83
N GLN A 24 11.74 11.12 -23.74
CA GLN A 24 10.94 11.78 -22.71
C GLN A 24 9.49 11.32 -22.93
N GLN A 25 9.05 10.35 -22.14
CA GLN A 25 7.68 9.85 -22.24
C GLN A 25 6.76 11.02 -21.95
N VAL A 26 5.86 11.29 -22.89
CA VAL A 26 4.81 12.31 -22.71
C VAL A 26 4.01 11.91 -21.46
N PRO A 27 3.88 12.79 -20.45
CA PRO A 27 3.12 12.47 -19.25
C PRO A 27 1.72 12.02 -19.63
N ARG A 28 1.33 10.83 -19.24
CA ARG A 28 -0.01 10.28 -19.42
C ARG A 28 -0.65 10.01 -18.06
N LYS A 29 -1.96 10.02 -18.02
CA LYS A 29 -2.68 9.61 -16.82
C LYS A 29 -2.47 8.12 -16.54
N PRO A 30 -2.42 7.71 -15.23
CA PRO A 30 -2.42 6.31 -14.87
C PRO A 30 -3.67 5.61 -15.41
N ARG A 31 -3.53 4.31 -15.69
CA ARG A 31 -4.59 3.40 -16.11
C ARG A 31 -4.63 2.20 -15.19
N ILE A 32 -5.70 1.43 -15.26
CA ILE A 32 -5.84 0.22 -14.45
C ILE A 32 -4.71 -0.80 -14.71
N GLU A 33 -4.19 -0.87 -15.93
CA GLU A 33 -3.05 -1.71 -16.30
C GLU A 33 -1.72 -1.33 -15.65
N ASP A 34 -1.63 -0.11 -15.10
CA ASP A 34 -0.45 0.37 -14.38
C ASP A 34 -0.50 -0.02 -12.89
N THR A 35 -1.62 -0.52 -12.43
CA THR A 35 -1.81 -0.91 -11.03
C THR A 35 -1.35 -2.33 -10.76
N ILE A 36 -1.10 -2.61 -9.50
CA ILE A 36 -0.92 -3.97 -8.98
C ILE A 36 -2.02 -4.27 -7.97
N LYS A 37 -2.51 -5.51 -7.96
CA LYS A 37 -3.50 -5.95 -6.97
C LYS A 37 -2.83 -6.08 -5.60
N ALA A 38 -3.45 -5.55 -4.56
CA ALA A 38 -3.10 -5.84 -3.17
C ALA A 38 -4.24 -6.64 -2.53
N ASN A 39 -3.95 -7.83 -2.04
CA ASN A 39 -4.84 -8.61 -1.19
C ASN A 39 -4.37 -8.45 0.26
N VAL A 40 -5.28 -8.08 1.13
CA VAL A 40 -5.02 -7.91 2.57
C VAL A 40 -6.11 -8.62 3.35
N TYR A 41 -5.71 -9.40 4.33
CA TYR A 41 -6.57 -9.99 5.33
C TYR A 41 -6.04 -9.62 6.71
N ALA A 42 -6.91 -9.26 7.62
CA ALA A 42 -6.56 -9.01 9.02
C ALA A 42 -7.63 -9.59 9.94
N ASP A 43 -7.20 -10.06 11.07
CA ASP A 43 -8.02 -10.36 12.23
C ASP A 43 -7.78 -9.25 13.27
N ASN A 44 -8.71 -8.26 13.40
CA ASN A 44 -10.01 -8.13 12.73
C ASN A 44 -10.02 -7.11 11.58
N SER A 45 -9.35 -5.97 11.72
CA SER A 45 -9.44 -4.84 10.77
C SER A 45 -8.09 -4.18 10.53
N PHE A 46 -8.01 -3.37 9.47
CA PHE A 46 -6.76 -2.70 9.14
C PHE A 46 -6.97 -1.35 8.44
N LYS A 47 -5.89 -0.56 8.40
CA LYS A 47 -5.70 0.56 7.47
C LYS A 47 -4.39 0.35 6.73
N LEU A 48 -4.44 0.41 5.40
CA LEU A 48 -3.27 0.26 4.52
C LEU A 48 -2.89 1.59 3.89
N TYR A 49 -1.63 1.97 4.03
CA TYR A 49 -1.02 3.12 3.37
C TYR A 49 0.09 2.67 2.42
N VAL A 50 0.17 3.30 1.27
CA VAL A 50 1.26 3.11 0.31
C VAL A 50 1.83 4.47 -0.03
N ASN A 51 3.14 4.64 0.15
CA ASN A 51 3.85 5.92 -0.05
C ASN A 51 3.20 7.13 0.66
N GLY A 52 2.69 6.89 1.89
CA GLY A 52 2.05 7.92 2.70
C GLY A 52 0.56 8.14 2.43
N GLU A 53 0.01 7.55 1.38
CA GLU A 53 -1.39 7.70 1.00
C GLU A 53 -2.25 6.53 1.51
N LEU A 54 -3.41 6.82 2.09
CA LEU A 54 -4.38 5.81 2.51
C LEU A 54 -5.02 5.17 1.28
N VAL A 55 -4.79 3.88 1.07
CA VAL A 55 -5.28 3.16 -0.13
C VAL A 55 -6.38 2.15 0.17
N ALA A 56 -6.45 1.62 1.38
CA ALA A 56 -7.51 0.69 1.78
C ALA A 56 -7.79 0.74 3.28
N VAL A 57 -9.03 0.48 3.64
CA VAL A 57 -9.51 0.32 5.02
C VAL A 57 -10.43 -0.88 5.06
N ASP A 58 -10.20 -1.81 5.97
CA ASP A 58 -11.24 -2.69 6.43
C ASP A 58 -11.96 -2.02 7.59
N SER A 59 -13.20 -1.64 7.37
CA SER A 59 -14.02 -0.90 8.32
C SER A 59 -14.96 -1.80 9.13
N ILE A 60 -14.90 -3.12 8.92
CA ILE A 60 -15.84 -4.08 9.54
C ILE A 60 -15.13 -4.81 10.68
N ALA A 61 -14.76 -4.07 11.71
CA ALA A 61 -13.98 -4.57 12.83
C ALA A 61 -14.63 -5.71 13.63
N PHE A 62 -15.97 -5.82 13.60
CA PHE A 62 -16.70 -6.86 14.34
C PHE A 62 -16.97 -8.12 13.52
N VAL A 63 -16.70 -8.10 12.23
CA VAL A 63 -16.75 -9.28 11.37
C VAL A 63 -15.29 -9.63 11.06
N PRO A 64 -14.71 -10.54 11.81
CA PRO A 64 -13.37 -10.99 11.50
C PRO A 64 -13.40 -11.61 10.10
N HIS A 65 -12.27 -11.58 9.42
CA HIS A 65 -12.09 -12.42 8.26
C HIS A 65 -12.60 -11.87 6.94
N ASN A 66 -12.50 -10.57 6.75
CA ASN A 66 -12.63 -9.95 5.45
C ASN A 66 -11.30 -10.01 4.68
N VAL A 67 -11.38 -10.24 3.37
CA VAL A 67 -10.27 -9.93 2.45
C VAL A 67 -10.63 -8.68 1.67
N VAL A 68 -9.76 -7.69 1.75
CA VAL A 68 -9.86 -6.49 0.93
C VAL A 68 -8.87 -6.60 -0.22
N SER A 69 -9.41 -6.54 -1.45
CA SER A 69 -8.60 -6.47 -2.67
C SER A 69 -8.69 -5.07 -3.27
N VAL A 70 -7.56 -4.40 -3.42
CA VAL A 70 -7.49 -3.04 -3.95
C VAL A 70 -6.43 -2.94 -5.05
N ASP A 71 -6.66 -2.07 -6.03
CA ASP A 71 -5.68 -1.76 -7.07
C ASP A 71 -4.81 -0.59 -6.62
N VAL A 72 -3.50 -0.79 -6.57
CA VAL A 72 -2.52 0.17 -6.09
C VAL A 72 -1.62 0.61 -7.25
N LEU A 73 -1.37 1.90 -7.37
CA LEU A 73 -0.33 2.43 -8.25
C LEU A 73 1.02 2.31 -7.54
N PRO A 74 1.91 1.40 -7.97
CA PRO A 74 3.20 1.26 -7.34
C PRO A 74 4.15 2.39 -7.76
N ALA A 75 4.94 2.89 -6.80
CA ALA A 75 6.05 3.79 -7.09
C ALA A 75 7.21 3.46 -6.15
N TYR A 76 8.36 3.09 -6.71
CA TYR A 76 9.51 2.61 -5.95
C TYR A 76 10.58 3.68 -5.75
N PRO A 77 11.28 3.71 -4.60
CA PRO A 77 11.04 2.89 -3.42
C PRO A 77 9.62 3.04 -2.90
N MET A 78 8.96 1.92 -2.56
CA MET A 78 7.59 1.90 -2.11
C MET A 78 7.54 1.63 -0.60
N THR A 79 7.08 2.62 0.16
CA THR A 79 6.81 2.47 1.59
C THR A 79 5.41 1.90 1.76
N ILE A 80 5.31 0.79 2.48
CA ILE A 80 4.04 0.19 2.86
C ILE A 80 3.91 0.29 4.37
N ALA A 81 2.81 0.86 4.85
CA ALA A 81 2.53 0.98 6.27
C ALA A 81 1.11 0.47 6.55
N VAL A 82 0.97 -0.35 7.58
CA VAL A 82 -0.31 -0.96 7.94
C VAL A 82 -0.57 -0.78 9.43
N MET A 83 -1.79 -0.42 9.76
CA MET A 83 -2.31 -0.50 11.13
C MET A 83 -3.21 -1.72 11.21
N GLY A 84 -2.79 -2.72 11.97
CA GLY A 84 -3.62 -3.88 12.33
C GLY A 84 -4.32 -3.63 13.66
N ILE A 85 -5.59 -3.95 13.73
CA ILE A 85 -6.46 -3.70 14.88
C ILE A 85 -7.23 -4.97 15.20
N ASP A 86 -7.02 -5.47 16.41
CA ASP A 86 -7.86 -6.49 17.04
C ASP A 86 -9.10 -5.84 17.67
N ASN A 87 -10.27 -6.47 17.58
CA ASN A 87 -11.55 -5.95 18.06
C ASN A 87 -11.72 -6.11 19.57
N ALA A 88 -10.70 -5.79 20.33
CA ALA A 88 -10.74 -5.86 21.79
C ALA A 88 -11.44 -4.65 22.43
N ASP A 89 -12.11 -4.89 23.55
CA ASP A 89 -12.70 -3.83 24.36
C ASP A 89 -11.57 -2.87 24.84
N PRO A 90 -11.69 -1.56 24.58
CA PRO A 90 -10.62 -0.61 24.87
C PRO A 90 -10.32 -0.42 26.38
N LYS A 91 -11.17 -0.94 27.27
CA LYS A 91 -10.96 -0.88 28.73
C LYS A 91 -10.36 -2.16 29.30
N THR A 92 -10.65 -3.28 28.67
CA THR A 92 -10.26 -4.58 29.19
C THR A 92 -9.23 -5.30 28.32
N GLY A 93 -9.14 -4.95 27.03
CA GLY A 93 -8.34 -5.66 26.07
C GLY A 93 -8.85 -7.07 25.76
N MET A 94 -10.10 -7.34 26.05
CA MET A 94 -10.74 -8.64 25.84
C MET A 94 -11.82 -8.55 24.78
N GLU A 95 -12.10 -9.64 24.12
CA GLU A 95 -13.13 -9.77 23.11
C GLU A 95 -14.42 -10.44 23.62
N TYR A 96 -15.45 -10.48 22.75
CA TYR A 96 -16.71 -11.20 22.95
C TYR A 96 -17.34 -10.95 24.33
N ALA A 97 -17.59 -9.68 24.63
CA ALA A 97 -18.14 -9.25 25.91
C ALA A 97 -17.28 -9.67 27.13
N ASN A 98 -15.98 -9.58 26.98
CA ASN A 98 -14.96 -9.91 27.99
C ASN A 98 -14.89 -11.40 28.35
N THR A 99 -15.16 -12.28 27.41
CA THR A 99 -15.06 -13.73 27.64
C THR A 99 -13.78 -14.34 27.11
N ASN A 100 -13.14 -13.70 26.12
CA ASN A 100 -11.94 -14.20 25.48
C ASN A 100 -10.81 -13.17 25.51
N ILE A 101 -9.57 -13.65 25.57
CA ILE A 101 -8.41 -12.87 25.17
C ILE A 101 -8.41 -12.88 23.65
N GLY A 102 -8.05 -11.77 23.03
CA GLY A 102 -8.04 -11.62 21.59
C GLY A 102 -7.06 -12.52 20.84
N ASP A 103 -7.11 -12.43 19.56
CA ASP A 103 -6.18 -13.01 18.62
C ASP A 103 -5.98 -12.01 17.48
N GLY A 104 -4.78 -11.87 17.00
CA GLY A 104 -4.47 -10.92 15.94
C GLY A 104 -3.91 -11.65 14.73
N GLY A 105 -3.57 -10.88 13.72
CA GLY A 105 -2.91 -11.43 12.55
C GLY A 105 -3.21 -10.62 11.30
N ILE A 106 -2.16 -10.33 10.54
CA ILE A 106 -2.31 -9.69 9.23
C ILE A 106 -1.47 -10.44 8.21
N ILE A 107 -2.02 -10.59 7.01
CA ILE A 107 -1.30 -11.08 5.85
C ILE A 107 -1.60 -10.20 4.65
N LEU A 108 -0.57 -9.90 3.87
CA LEU A 108 -0.67 -9.05 2.68
C LEU A 108 0.17 -9.65 1.57
N LYS A 109 -0.37 -9.60 0.35
CA LYS A 109 0.34 -9.89 -0.89
C LYS A 109 0.00 -8.88 -1.96
N LEU A 110 1.03 -8.34 -2.61
CA LEU A 110 0.89 -7.50 -3.80
C LEU A 110 1.21 -8.29 -5.06
N GLY A 111 0.64 -7.85 -6.18
CA GLY A 111 0.82 -8.46 -7.49
C GLY A 111 2.23 -8.35 -8.08
N ASP A 112 3.12 -7.55 -7.47
CA ASP A 112 4.54 -7.48 -7.81
C ASP A 112 5.41 -8.53 -7.10
N GLY A 113 4.80 -9.34 -6.21
CA GLY A 113 5.49 -10.33 -5.39
C GLY A 113 5.88 -9.83 -4.00
N THR A 114 5.55 -8.61 -3.63
CA THR A 114 5.72 -8.11 -2.26
C THR A 114 4.78 -8.86 -1.33
N VAL A 115 5.31 -9.36 -0.20
CA VAL A 115 4.56 -10.16 0.78
C VAL A 115 4.93 -9.79 2.21
N THR A 116 4.01 -10.04 3.14
CA THR A 116 4.30 -9.98 4.57
C THR A 116 5.21 -11.13 5.00
N ASN A 117 6.19 -10.81 5.84
CA ASN A 117 7.11 -11.76 6.46
C ASN A 117 7.87 -11.08 7.63
N ALA A 118 8.76 -11.80 8.30
CA ALA A 118 9.55 -11.31 9.44
C ALA A 118 10.52 -10.15 9.12
N THR A 119 10.70 -9.75 7.84
CA THR A 119 11.54 -8.59 7.49
C THR A 119 10.81 -7.26 7.70
N TRP A 120 9.49 -7.28 7.82
CA TRP A 120 8.71 -6.09 8.15
C TRP A 120 9.03 -5.62 9.57
N LYS A 121 8.89 -4.33 9.80
CA LYS A 121 8.89 -3.75 11.14
C LYS A 121 7.50 -3.84 11.74
N ALA A 122 7.41 -4.13 13.06
CA ALA A 122 6.16 -4.18 13.80
C ALA A 122 6.33 -3.54 15.17
N LYS A 123 5.36 -2.76 15.61
CA LYS A 123 5.36 -2.17 16.95
C LYS A 123 3.94 -2.06 17.48
N LYS A 124 3.72 -2.59 18.69
CA LYS A 124 2.44 -2.46 19.38
C LYS A 124 2.26 -1.07 19.98
N PHE A 125 1.01 -0.63 20.02
CA PHE A 125 0.59 0.66 20.58
C PHE A 125 -0.58 0.56 21.54
N SER A 126 -1.31 -0.55 21.53
CA SER A 126 -2.31 -0.91 22.53
C SER A 126 -2.23 -2.39 22.81
N TRP A 127 -2.27 -2.78 24.08
CA TRP A 127 -2.28 -4.18 24.49
C TRP A 127 -3.06 -4.38 25.79
N GLY A 128 -3.70 -5.51 25.92
CA GLY A 128 -4.45 -5.95 27.08
C GLY A 128 -5.19 -7.27 26.82
N PRO A 129 -5.61 -7.96 27.86
CA PRO A 129 -5.36 -7.66 29.27
C PRO A 129 -3.89 -7.80 29.64
N VAL A 130 -3.34 -6.80 30.34
CA VAL A 130 -1.94 -6.79 30.76
C VAL A 130 -1.64 -8.02 31.62
N ASP A 131 -0.51 -8.67 31.33
CA ASP A 131 -0.08 -9.93 31.96
C ASP A 131 -1.08 -11.10 31.78
N GLY A 132 -2.06 -10.97 30.85
CA GLY A 132 -3.11 -11.96 30.66
C GLY A 132 -4.10 -12.05 31.83
N ASP A 133 -4.17 -11.05 32.71
CA ASP A 133 -5.05 -11.05 33.86
C ASP A 133 -6.50 -10.75 33.45
N THR A 134 -7.24 -11.81 33.13
CA THR A 134 -8.65 -11.73 32.76
C THR A 134 -9.61 -11.45 33.94
N LYS A 135 -9.12 -11.53 35.19
CA LYS A 135 -9.95 -11.26 36.38
C LYS A 135 -9.96 -9.77 36.72
N ASN A 136 -8.85 -9.09 36.50
CA ASN A 136 -8.70 -7.64 36.67
C ASN A 136 -8.08 -7.03 35.41
N PRO A 137 -8.79 -7.09 34.28
CA PRO A 137 -8.21 -6.72 33.00
C PRO A 137 -7.85 -5.25 32.96
N ARG A 138 -6.69 -4.93 32.41
CA ARG A 138 -6.17 -3.58 32.18
C ARG A 138 -5.62 -3.48 30.78
N VAL A 139 -5.73 -2.31 30.20
CA VAL A 139 -5.16 -1.98 28.90
C VAL A 139 -4.06 -0.94 29.07
N GLU A 140 -2.96 -1.13 28.39
CA GLU A 140 -1.92 -0.12 28.23
C GLU A 140 -1.88 0.40 26.80
N ASN A 141 -1.63 1.69 26.67
CA ASN A 141 -1.57 2.38 25.38
C ASN A 141 -0.34 3.26 25.30
N ILE A 142 0.27 3.29 24.11
CA ILE A 142 1.29 4.27 23.74
C ILE A 142 0.68 5.23 22.74
N LEU A 143 1.02 6.52 22.83
CA LEU A 143 0.56 7.52 21.86
C LEU A 143 1.08 7.16 20.46
N LEU A 144 0.16 7.10 19.51
CA LEU A 144 0.50 6.90 18.10
C LEU A 144 1.22 8.14 17.55
N PRO A 145 2.37 7.98 16.87
CA PRO A 145 2.92 9.08 16.09
C PRO A 145 1.93 9.50 15.00
N GLU A 146 1.76 10.80 14.78
CA GLU A 146 0.79 11.30 13.79
C GLU A 146 1.17 10.90 12.36
N ASP A 147 2.47 10.80 12.07
CA ASP A 147 3.07 10.58 10.76
C ASP A 147 3.65 9.15 10.57
N TRP A 148 3.24 8.20 11.38
CA TRP A 148 3.77 6.83 11.36
C TRP A 148 3.71 6.15 9.98
N PHE A 149 2.85 6.61 9.08
CA PHE A 149 2.70 6.09 7.71
C PHE A 149 3.50 6.88 6.67
N ALA A 150 4.14 7.99 7.05
CA ALA A 150 4.90 8.84 6.14
C ALA A 150 6.14 8.11 5.57
N ILE A 151 6.57 8.50 4.37
CA ILE A 151 7.69 7.87 3.67
C ILE A 151 9.00 8.01 4.47
N ASP A 152 9.20 9.15 5.11
CA ASP A 152 10.41 9.54 5.85
C ASP A 152 10.34 9.25 7.35
N PHE A 153 9.29 8.57 7.82
CA PHE A 153 9.16 8.17 9.22
C PHE A 153 10.29 7.21 9.63
N ASP A 154 10.95 7.50 10.74
CA ASP A 154 12.04 6.67 11.30
C ASP A 154 11.49 5.49 12.12
N ASP A 155 11.41 4.34 11.49
CA ASP A 155 11.07 3.06 12.11
C ASP A 155 12.29 2.18 12.49
N SER A 156 13.49 2.73 12.44
CA SER A 156 14.74 1.98 12.64
C SER A 156 14.83 1.27 13.98
N LYS A 157 14.17 1.82 15.00
CA LYS A 157 14.10 1.25 16.36
C LYS A 157 12.95 0.28 16.57
N TRP A 158 12.10 0.06 15.58
CA TRP A 158 11.02 -0.90 15.71
C TRP A 158 11.56 -2.32 15.57
N PRO A 159 11.08 -3.28 16.35
CA PRO A 159 11.43 -4.68 16.17
C PRO A 159 10.95 -5.21 14.82
N SER A 160 11.47 -6.36 14.43
CA SER A 160 10.92 -7.13 13.33
C SER A 160 9.57 -7.73 13.70
N ALA A 161 8.68 -7.86 12.71
CA ALA A 161 7.45 -8.60 12.89
C ALA A 161 7.74 -10.07 13.22
N LYS A 162 6.84 -10.69 13.96
CA LYS A 162 6.85 -12.11 14.22
C LYS A 162 5.91 -12.83 13.26
N GLU A 163 6.36 -13.92 12.68
CA GLU A 163 5.53 -14.77 11.82
C GLU A 163 4.70 -15.75 12.66
N TYR A 164 3.47 -15.97 12.21
CA TYR A 164 2.54 -16.92 12.79
C TYR A 164 2.01 -17.86 11.71
N THR A 165 1.60 -19.07 12.11
CA THR A 165 1.00 -20.03 11.20
C THR A 165 -0.49 -19.78 11.02
N GLU A 166 -1.06 -20.26 9.92
CA GLU A 166 -2.50 -20.26 9.70
C GLU A 166 -3.28 -20.97 10.81
N GLU A 167 -2.69 -22.01 11.40
CA GLU A 167 -3.28 -22.73 12.54
C GLU A 167 -3.44 -21.83 13.77
N VAL A 168 -2.48 -20.94 14.02
CA VAL A 168 -2.50 -20.02 15.17
C VAL A 168 -3.49 -18.88 14.95
N VAL A 169 -3.52 -18.30 13.73
CA VAL A 169 -4.42 -17.19 13.40
C VAL A 169 -5.84 -17.69 13.11
N GLY A 170 -6.00 -18.88 12.59
CA GLY A 170 -7.31 -19.48 12.29
C GLY A 170 -8.14 -18.76 11.22
N PRO A 171 -7.55 -18.35 10.08
CA PRO A 171 -8.30 -17.59 9.07
C PRO A 171 -9.51 -18.34 8.55
N LYS A 172 -10.54 -17.61 8.11
CA LYS A 172 -11.81 -18.18 7.62
C LYS A 172 -11.91 -18.17 6.10
N GLU A 173 -13.04 -18.59 5.55
CA GLU A 173 -13.24 -18.84 4.13
C GLU A 173 -12.77 -17.74 3.17
N PRO A 174 -12.99 -16.44 3.40
CA PRO A 174 -12.51 -15.42 2.47
C PRO A 174 -10.99 -15.46 2.23
N PHE A 175 -10.21 -15.87 3.23
CA PHE A 175 -8.77 -16.05 3.08
C PHE A 175 -8.43 -17.14 2.07
N ILE A 176 -9.14 -18.27 2.11
CA ILE A 176 -8.86 -19.46 1.28
C ILE A 176 -9.12 -19.16 -0.21
N GLU A 177 -10.05 -18.26 -0.51
CA GLU A 177 -10.43 -17.89 -1.87
C GLU A 177 -9.45 -16.94 -2.56
N HIS A 178 -8.48 -16.40 -1.81
CA HIS A 178 -7.53 -15.40 -2.31
C HIS A 178 -6.10 -15.92 -2.35
N ASP A 179 -5.32 -15.36 -3.26
CA ASP A 179 -3.89 -15.72 -3.40
C ASP A 179 -3.02 -14.97 -2.40
N PHE A 180 -2.55 -15.68 -1.38
CA PHE A 180 -1.53 -15.25 -0.44
C PHE A 180 -0.24 -16.10 -0.52
N THR A 181 -0.03 -16.80 -1.63
CA THR A 181 1.15 -17.65 -1.82
C THR A 181 2.45 -16.90 -1.55
N GLY A 182 3.28 -17.43 -0.65
CA GLY A 182 4.56 -16.84 -0.25
C GLY A 182 4.48 -15.83 0.88
N ALA A 183 3.30 -15.29 1.19
CA ALA A 183 3.10 -14.43 2.34
C ALA A 183 3.03 -15.23 3.65
N LYS A 184 3.30 -14.56 4.78
CA LYS A 184 3.17 -15.09 6.13
C LYS A 184 2.25 -14.20 6.93
N PHE A 185 1.46 -14.77 7.82
CA PHE A 185 0.81 -14.00 8.86
C PHE A 185 1.86 -13.39 9.76
N ILE A 186 1.72 -12.09 10.02
CA ILE A 186 2.62 -11.36 10.91
C ILE A 186 1.83 -10.63 11.99
N TRP A 187 2.45 -10.47 13.15
CA TRP A 187 1.97 -9.61 14.23
C TRP A 187 3.18 -9.11 15.03
N SER A 188 2.92 -8.52 16.20
CA SER A 188 3.93 -8.24 17.21
C SER A 188 4.35 -9.53 17.92
N ASP A 189 5.05 -9.43 19.04
CA ASP A 189 5.54 -10.58 19.80
C ASP A 189 4.45 -11.35 20.55
N ASP A 190 3.31 -10.72 20.84
CA ASP A 190 2.16 -11.37 21.46
C ASP A 190 0.88 -11.19 20.64
N ILE A 191 0.48 -12.26 19.95
CA ILE A 191 -0.70 -12.25 19.08
C ILE A 191 -2.04 -12.18 19.86
N LYS A 192 -2.03 -12.45 21.15
CA LYS A 192 -3.26 -12.56 21.95
C LYS A 192 -3.62 -11.29 22.70
N VAL A 193 -2.62 -10.51 23.09
CA VAL A 193 -2.87 -9.31 23.92
C VAL A 193 -2.49 -8.01 23.24
N ASP A 194 -1.76 -8.06 22.13
CA ASP A 194 -1.36 -6.85 21.40
C ASP A 194 -2.46 -6.45 20.43
N ASN A 195 -3.32 -5.50 20.83
CA ASN A 195 -4.59 -5.20 20.16
C ASN A 195 -4.49 -4.13 19.06
N LEU A 196 -3.39 -3.35 19.03
CA LEU A 196 -3.10 -2.41 17.96
C LEU A 196 -1.62 -2.44 17.64
N VAL A 197 -1.33 -2.83 16.41
CA VAL A 197 0.04 -2.99 15.91
C VAL A 197 0.23 -2.20 14.62
N LEU A 198 1.30 -1.43 14.54
CA LEU A 198 1.73 -0.78 13.33
C LEU A 198 2.83 -1.58 12.65
N PHE A 199 2.71 -1.76 11.35
CA PHE A 199 3.67 -2.46 10.51
C PHE A 199 4.23 -1.54 9.44
N ARG A 200 5.51 -1.71 9.10
CA ARG A 200 6.14 -0.95 8.03
C ARG A 200 7.16 -1.79 7.27
N THR A 201 7.28 -1.51 5.99
CA THR A 201 8.38 -2.00 5.15
C THR A 201 8.67 -1.03 4.00
N VAL A 202 9.87 -1.13 3.43
CA VAL A 202 10.25 -0.38 2.22
C VAL A 202 10.71 -1.36 1.15
N VAL A 203 9.97 -1.42 0.07
CA VAL A 203 10.29 -2.20 -1.12
C VAL A 203 11.12 -1.33 -2.05
N LYS A 204 12.41 -1.62 -2.18
CA LYS A 204 13.35 -0.77 -2.93
C LYS A 204 13.12 -0.79 -4.44
N SER A 205 12.73 -1.95 -4.97
CA SER A 205 12.44 -2.18 -6.39
C SER A 205 11.42 -3.32 -6.53
N PRO A 206 10.72 -3.42 -7.66
CA PRO A 206 9.74 -4.48 -7.88
C PRO A 206 10.34 -5.87 -7.69
N PRO A 207 9.82 -6.73 -6.79
CA PRO A 207 10.34 -8.09 -6.60
C PRO A 207 10.23 -8.97 -7.86
N ASP A 208 9.25 -8.73 -8.72
CA ASP A 208 9.06 -9.44 -10.00
C ASP A 208 9.98 -8.94 -11.12
N GLY A 209 10.82 -7.93 -10.86
CA GLY A 209 11.78 -7.36 -11.81
C GLY A 209 11.16 -6.58 -12.97
N LYS A 210 9.86 -6.33 -12.98
CA LYS A 210 9.20 -5.59 -14.05
C LYS A 210 9.31 -4.08 -13.85
N ASP A 211 9.74 -3.38 -14.90
CA ASP A 211 9.69 -1.92 -14.92
C ASP A 211 8.23 -1.44 -14.88
N ARG A 212 7.99 -0.44 -14.04
CA ARG A 212 6.68 0.22 -13.91
C ARG A 212 6.84 1.73 -13.97
N PRO A 213 5.92 2.45 -14.65
CA PRO A 213 5.97 3.90 -14.69
C PRO A 213 5.73 4.47 -13.29
N ASP A 214 6.48 5.51 -12.95
CA ASP A 214 6.27 6.31 -11.74
C ASP A 214 5.34 7.47 -12.05
N PHE A 215 4.19 7.47 -11.39
CA PHE A 215 3.17 8.51 -11.55
C PHE A 215 3.17 9.53 -10.40
N ARG A 216 4.11 9.48 -9.48
CA ARG A 216 4.20 10.47 -8.40
C ARG A 216 4.33 11.88 -8.98
N GLY A 217 3.54 12.82 -8.46
CA GLY A 217 3.49 14.20 -8.94
C GLY A 217 2.71 14.43 -10.24
N LEU A 218 2.18 13.37 -10.88
CA LEU A 218 1.32 13.50 -12.05
C LEU A 218 -0.18 13.41 -11.74
N THR A 219 -0.53 12.97 -10.56
CA THR A 219 -1.92 12.81 -10.11
C THR A 219 -2.63 14.13 -9.88
N ASP A 220 -1.87 15.22 -9.62
CA ASP A 220 -2.39 16.55 -9.34
C ASP A 220 -2.61 17.41 -10.58
N VAL A 221 -2.27 16.89 -11.77
CA VAL A 221 -2.54 17.61 -13.02
C VAL A 221 -4.04 17.51 -13.33
N VAL A 222 -4.80 18.48 -12.84
CA VAL A 222 -6.18 18.71 -13.30
C VAL A 222 -6.11 19.05 -14.79
N PRO A 223 -6.73 18.26 -15.70
CA PRO A 223 -6.71 18.63 -17.11
C PRO A 223 -7.42 19.99 -17.24
N GLU A 224 -6.71 20.98 -17.81
CA GLU A 224 -7.37 22.17 -18.27
C GLU A 224 -8.58 21.75 -19.09
N ARG A 225 -9.77 22.18 -18.66
CA ARG A 225 -10.95 22.01 -19.50
C ARG A 225 -10.67 22.77 -20.78
N SER A 226 -10.36 22.07 -21.86
CA SER A 226 -10.39 22.66 -23.18
C SER A 226 -11.80 23.27 -23.33
N ASP A 227 -11.89 24.59 -23.33
CA ASP A 227 -13.08 25.31 -23.74
C ASP A 227 -13.42 24.83 -25.14
N ARG A 228 -14.17 23.76 -25.23
CA ARG A 228 -14.83 23.40 -26.48
C ARG A 228 -15.84 24.50 -26.73
N GLY A 229 -15.41 25.42 -27.60
CA GLY A 229 -16.17 26.58 -28.01
C GLY A 229 -17.63 26.22 -28.22
N GLY A 230 -18.48 26.83 -27.42
CA GLY A 230 -19.90 26.72 -27.53
C GLY A 230 -20.35 27.27 -28.88
N GLY A 231 -20.47 26.38 -29.86
CA GLY A 231 -21.17 26.70 -31.11
C GLY A 231 -22.61 27.12 -30.80
N ARG A 232 -22.85 28.42 -30.76
CA ARG A 232 -24.19 28.99 -30.74
C ARG A 232 -24.92 28.50 -32.00
N ARG A 233 -25.71 27.45 -31.89
CA ARG A 233 -26.75 27.16 -32.87
C ARG A 233 -27.85 28.16 -32.65
N GLY A 234 -27.88 29.18 -33.52
CA GLY A 234 -28.99 30.11 -33.67
C GLY A 234 -30.26 29.34 -34.05
N GLY A 235 -31.16 29.15 -33.10
CA GLY A 235 -32.49 28.61 -33.32
C GLY A 235 -33.38 29.73 -33.86
N ASN A 236 -33.68 29.70 -35.15
CA ASN A 236 -34.64 30.52 -35.84
C ASN A 236 -36.05 30.17 -35.30
N ARG A 237 -36.60 31.02 -34.44
CA ARG A 237 -38.02 30.96 -34.04
C ARG A 237 -38.90 31.52 -35.12
N GLY A 238 -39.44 30.64 -35.99
CA GLY A 238 -40.54 30.96 -36.86
C GLY A 238 -41.81 31.31 -36.08
N GLN A 239 -42.27 32.51 -36.24
CA GLN A 239 -43.61 32.96 -35.87
C GLN A 239 -44.66 32.08 -36.57
N ARG A 240 -45.52 31.45 -35.81
CA ARG A 240 -46.84 31.00 -36.35
C ARG A 240 -47.93 31.74 -35.60
N GLY A 241 -48.63 32.46 -36.44
CA GLY A 241 -49.75 33.34 -36.13
C GLY A 241 -50.94 32.61 -35.51
N SER A 242 -51.63 33.39 -34.75
CA SER A 242 -52.98 33.14 -34.26
C SER A 242 -53.99 33.03 -35.40
N ASN A 243 -54.86 32.03 -35.38
CA ASN A 243 -56.20 32.19 -35.91
C ASN A 243 -57.21 31.58 -34.95
N ARG A 244 -58.08 32.46 -34.45
CA ARG A 244 -59.33 32.15 -33.80
C ARG A 244 -60.32 31.68 -34.89
N SER A 245 -61.15 30.73 -34.55
CA SER A 245 -62.60 30.83 -34.84
C SER A 245 -63.30 29.57 -34.33
N ASN A 246 -64.32 29.84 -33.54
CA ASN A 246 -65.55 29.14 -33.16
C ASN A 246 -65.40 27.97 -32.18
#